data_1e28a8f57acfdc4a7cd62a2d6e313f0e
#
_entry.id   1e28a8f57acfdc4a7cd62a2d6e313f0e
#
_cell.length_a   1.000
_cell.length_b   1.000
_cell.length_c   1.000
_cell.angle_alpha   90.00
_cell.angle_beta   90.00
_cell.angle_gamma   90.00
#
_symmetry.space_group_name_H-M   'P 1'
#
loop_
_entity.id
_entity.type
_entity.pdbx_description
1 polymer ?
#
loop_
_entity_poly.entity_id
_entity_poly.type
_entity_poly.pdbx_seq_one_letter_code
_entity_poly.pdbx_strand_id
1 'polypeptide(L)'
;MRIVSFYSDPDGSTYYSKHARRFREDADILKLPVTVKKMQNQGDYRKNCLRKPEFLKTMLQQIDGPILWVDIDSKIHKNDFGVFEQFESSVEFAAVAPPQAAAWWGIRASPLYLNNTD
;
A
#
# COMPACT_ATOMS: atom_id res chain seq x y z
N MET A 1 7.14 6.87 -8.86
CA MET A 1 6.58 6.03 -7.77
C MET A 1 5.08 5.88 -7.96
N ARG A 2 4.57 4.69 -7.75
CA ARG A 2 3.14 4.37 -7.84
C ARG A 2 2.62 3.85 -6.52
N ILE A 3 1.48 4.36 -6.07
CA ILE A 3 0.81 3.87 -4.88
C ILE A 3 0.05 2.59 -5.24
N VAL A 4 0.22 1.55 -4.44
CA VAL A 4 -0.44 0.25 -4.65
C VAL A 4 -1.20 -0.18 -3.41
N SER A 5 -2.33 -0.81 -3.63
CA SER A 5 -3.13 -1.42 -2.56
C SER A 5 -3.97 -2.56 -3.11
N PHE A 6 -4.44 -3.41 -2.24
CA PHE A 6 -5.47 -4.39 -2.57
C PHE A 6 -6.50 -4.49 -1.44
N TYR A 7 -7.63 -5.10 -1.75
CA TYR A 7 -8.68 -5.37 -0.78
C TYR A 7 -9.46 -6.63 -1.13
N SER A 8 -10.10 -7.18 -0.12
CA SER A 8 -11.09 -8.26 -0.26
C SER A 8 -12.28 -7.93 0.64
N ASP A 9 -13.49 -8.02 0.10
CA ASP A 9 -14.69 -7.88 0.93
C ASP A 9 -15.04 -9.24 1.56
N PRO A 10 -15.37 -9.27 2.86
CA PRO A 10 -16.02 -10.41 3.46
C PRO A 10 -17.36 -10.72 2.79
N ASP A 11 -17.78 -11.95 2.82
CA ASP A 11 -19.06 -12.38 2.26
C ASP A 11 -20.23 -11.52 2.81
N GLY A 12 -21.05 -10.99 1.91
CA GLY A 12 -22.17 -10.12 2.26
C GLY A 12 -21.80 -8.69 2.71
N SER A 13 -20.53 -8.31 2.63
CA SER A 13 -20.04 -6.98 2.99
C SER A 13 -19.48 -6.23 1.79
N THR A 14 -19.62 -4.90 1.82
CA THR A 14 -18.99 -3.96 0.88
C THR A 14 -18.06 -2.99 1.59
N TYR A 15 -17.65 -3.30 2.81
CA TYR A 15 -16.85 -2.41 3.65
C TYR A 15 -15.58 -1.94 2.96
N TYR A 16 -14.78 -2.88 2.48
CA TYR A 16 -13.52 -2.53 1.80
C TYR A 16 -13.72 -1.98 0.40
N SER A 17 -14.75 -2.40 -0.33
CA SER A 17 -15.12 -1.79 -1.62
C SER A 17 -15.43 -0.30 -1.49
N LYS A 18 -16.11 0.11 -0.41
CA LYS A 18 -16.38 1.53 -0.12
C LYS A 18 -15.10 2.31 0.16
N HIS A 19 -14.19 1.74 0.93
CA HIS A 19 -12.87 2.34 1.17
C HIS A 19 -12.04 2.44 -0.13
N ALA A 20 -12.07 1.41 -0.95
CA ALA A 20 -11.37 1.40 -2.24
C ALA A 20 -11.88 2.49 -3.18
N ARG A 21 -13.19 2.71 -3.24
CA ARG A 21 -13.78 3.79 -4.03
C ARG A 21 -13.26 5.15 -3.58
N ARG A 22 -13.37 5.43 -2.28
CA ARG A 22 -12.87 6.69 -1.70
C ARG A 22 -11.37 6.86 -1.94
N PHE A 23 -10.59 5.80 -1.76
CA PHE A 23 -9.14 5.83 -1.98
C PHE A 23 -8.79 6.22 -3.42
N ARG A 24 -9.49 5.67 -4.40
CA ARG A 24 -9.32 6.03 -5.81
C ARG A 24 -9.75 7.46 -6.10
N GLU A 25 -10.88 7.91 -5.52
CA GLU A 25 -11.37 9.27 -5.67
C GLU A 25 -10.39 10.29 -5.08
N ASP A 26 -9.87 10.05 -3.87
CA ASP A 26 -8.87 10.91 -3.23
C ASP A 26 -7.59 10.99 -4.08
N ALA A 27 -7.12 9.85 -4.58
CA ALA A 27 -5.94 9.79 -5.42
C ALA A 27 -6.14 10.53 -6.75
N ASP A 28 -7.30 10.42 -7.35
CA ASP A 28 -7.64 11.10 -8.61
C ASP A 28 -7.67 12.62 -8.44
N ILE A 29 -8.32 13.10 -7.38
CA ILE A 29 -8.36 14.53 -7.03
C ILE A 29 -6.93 15.09 -6.83
N LEU A 30 -6.06 14.31 -6.17
CA LEU A 30 -4.69 14.70 -5.86
C LEU A 30 -3.71 14.39 -7.00
N LYS A 31 -4.19 13.83 -8.11
CA LYS A 31 -3.38 13.41 -9.28
C LYS A 31 -2.26 12.45 -8.93
N LEU A 32 -2.53 11.52 -8.01
CA LEU A 32 -1.60 10.49 -7.60
C LEU A 32 -1.82 9.22 -8.43
N PRO A 33 -0.75 8.64 -9.02
CA PRO A 33 -0.87 7.38 -9.74
C PRO A 33 -1.08 6.23 -8.76
N VAL A 34 -2.19 5.51 -8.91
CA VAL A 34 -2.53 4.39 -8.04
C VAL A 34 -2.91 3.15 -8.82
N THR A 35 -2.64 2.00 -8.24
CA THR A 35 -3.12 0.70 -8.68
C THR A 35 -3.78 0.02 -7.49
N VAL A 36 -5.08 -0.21 -7.58
CA VAL A 36 -5.87 -0.87 -6.54
C VAL A 36 -6.52 -2.11 -7.15
N LYS A 37 -6.29 -3.27 -6.54
CA LYS A 37 -6.84 -4.53 -7.01
C LYS A 37 -7.81 -5.13 -6.00
N LYS A 38 -8.94 -5.63 -6.51
CA LYS A 38 -9.83 -6.48 -5.74
C LYS A 38 -9.32 -7.91 -5.79
N MET A 39 -9.18 -8.54 -4.64
CA MET A 39 -8.74 -9.92 -4.50
C MET A 39 -9.89 -10.78 -4.02
N GLN A 40 -9.86 -12.07 -4.36
CA GLN A 40 -10.85 -13.01 -3.86
C GLN A 40 -10.75 -13.15 -2.34
N ASN A 41 -11.90 -13.11 -1.65
CA ASN A 41 -11.97 -13.36 -0.22
C ASN A 41 -11.54 -14.80 0.10
N GLN A 42 -10.59 -14.95 1.03
CA GLN A 42 -10.06 -16.25 1.45
C GLN A 42 -10.82 -16.87 2.65
N GLY A 43 -11.92 -16.27 3.06
CA GLY A 43 -12.77 -16.77 4.13
C GLY A 43 -12.47 -16.20 5.51
N ASP A 44 -11.30 -15.61 5.73
CA ASP A 44 -11.00 -14.87 6.95
C ASP A 44 -10.01 -13.71 6.70
N TYR A 45 -10.04 -12.74 7.60
CA TYR A 45 -9.22 -11.54 7.53
C TYR A 45 -7.72 -11.83 7.50
N ARG A 46 -7.27 -12.78 8.32
CA ARG A 46 -5.85 -13.13 8.42
C ARG A 46 -5.33 -13.71 7.12
N LYS A 47 -6.07 -14.63 6.51
CA LYS A 47 -5.71 -15.21 5.21
C LYS A 47 -5.67 -14.14 4.11
N ASN A 48 -6.61 -13.21 4.12
CA ASN A 48 -6.61 -12.09 3.18
C ASN A 48 -5.35 -11.23 3.34
N CYS A 49 -4.94 -10.92 4.57
CA CYS A 49 -3.74 -10.13 4.86
C CYS A 49 -2.44 -10.86 4.47
N LEU A 50 -2.38 -12.17 4.56
CA LEU A 50 -1.19 -12.97 4.21
C LEU A 50 -0.86 -12.94 2.71
N ARG A 51 -1.75 -12.44 1.86
CA ARG A 51 -1.50 -12.27 0.42
C ARG A 51 -0.66 -11.05 0.08
N LYS A 52 -0.44 -10.15 1.03
CA LYS A 52 0.28 -8.89 0.82
C LYS A 52 1.70 -9.08 0.27
N PRO A 53 2.56 -9.98 0.80
CA PRO A 53 3.91 -10.14 0.27
C PRO A 53 3.93 -10.55 -1.20
N GLU A 54 3.08 -11.49 -1.59
CA GLU A 54 2.99 -11.94 -2.99
C GLU A 54 2.46 -10.85 -3.91
N PHE A 55 1.45 -10.11 -3.45
CA PHE A 55 0.93 -8.94 -4.18
C PHE A 55 2.03 -7.90 -4.42
N LEU A 56 2.79 -7.54 -3.39
CA LEU A 56 3.88 -6.58 -3.50
C LEU A 56 4.97 -7.04 -4.46
N LYS A 57 5.33 -8.31 -4.40
CA LYS A 57 6.27 -8.91 -5.35
C LYS A 57 5.76 -8.78 -6.79
N THR A 58 4.50 -9.10 -7.02
CA THR A 58 3.87 -8.97 -8.34
C THR A 58 3.88 -7.52 -8.83
N MET A 59 3.57 -6.57 -7.97
CA MET A 59 3.59 -5.15 -8.32
C MET A 59 4.99 -4.66 -8.69
N LEU A 60 6.01 -5.07 -7.94
CA LEU A 60 7.41 -4.76 -8.27
C LEU A 60 7.86 -5.32 -9.61
N GLN A 61 7.32 -6.46 -10.03
CA GLN A 61 7.62 -7.07 -11.33
C GLN A 61 6.90 -6.37 -12.50
N GLN A 62 5.71 -5.83 -12.25
CA GLN A 62 4.85 -5.24 -13.29
C GLN A 62 5.03 -3.74 -13.45
N ILE A 63 5.44 -3.05 -12.40
CA ILE A 63 5.59 -1.59 -12.37
C ILE A 63 7.07 -1.25 -12.51
N ASP A 64 7.37 -0.40 -13.49
CA ASP A 64 8.69 0.16 -13.64
C ASP A 64 8.91 1.26 -12.59
N GLY A 65 9.89 1.04 -11.72
CA GLY A 65 10.20 1.95 -10.63
C GLY A 65 9.61 1.55 -9.26
N PRO A 66 9.79 2.43 -8.28
CA PRO A 66 9.38 2.13 -6.91
C PRO A 66 7.87 2.14 -6.74
N ILE A 67 7.41 1.36 -5.78
CA ILE A 67 6.02 1.32 -5.33
C ILE A 67 5.91 1.75 -3.88
N LEU A 68 4.77 2.33 -3.54
CA LEU A 68 4.39 2.65 -2.17
C LEU A 68 3.11 1.90 -1.80
N TRP A 69 3.22 0.96 -0.88
CA TRP A 69 2.05 0.30 -0.31
C TRP A 69 1.36 1.23 0.68
N VAL A 70 0.05 1.37 0.52
CA VAL A 70 -0.82 2.08 1.48
C VAL A 70 -2.05 1.21 1.72
N ASP A 71 -2.40 0.99 2.98
CA ASP A 71 -3.59 0.22 3.34
C ASP A 71 -4.85 0.88 2.78
N ILE A 72 -5.78 0.08 2.25
CA ILE A 72 -6.95 0.58 1.50
C ILE A 72 -7.91 1.42 2.35
N ASP A 73 -7.94 1.22 3.66
CA ASP A 73 -8.75 1.99 4.61
C ASP A 73 -8.08 3.29 5.08
N SER A 74 -6.90 3.60 4.55
CA SER A 74 -6.23 4.88 4.78
C SER A 74 -6.92 6.00 4.03
N LYS A 75 -6.87 7.22 4.59
CA LYS A 75 -7.30 8.45 3.93
C LYS A 75 -6.10 9.20 3.36
N ILE A 76 -6.22 9.65 2.12
CA ILE A 76 -5.22 10.49 1.49
C ILE A 76 -5.72 11.94 1.52
N HIS A 77 -5.12 12.78 2.37
CA HIS A 77 -5.56 14.15 2.57
C HIS A 77 -4.87 15.16 1.66
N LYS A 78 -3.62 14.88 1.28
CA LYS A 78 -2.81 15.75 0.46
C LYS A 78 -1.71 14.99 -0.25
N ASN A 79 -1.13 15.61 -1.27
CA ASN A 79 0.00 15.04 -2.00
C ASN A 79 1.31 15.42 -1.32
N ASP A 80 1.67 14.68 -0.28
CA ASP A 80 2.94 14.81 0.47
C ASP A 80 3.93 13.68 0.16
N PHE A 81 3.73 12.98 -0.93
CA PHE A 81 4.54 11.81 -1.27
C PHE A 81 5.90 12.14 -1.88
N GLY A 82 6.19 13.41 -2.13
CA GLY A 82 7.50 13.86 -2.64
C GLY A 82 8.68 13.46 -1.76
N VAL A 83 8.47 13.25 -0.47
CA VAL A 83 9.51 12.73 0.44
C VAL A 83 10.06 11.37 -0.02
N PHE A 84 9.23 10.54 -0.60
CA PHE A 84 9.65 9.23 -1.11
C PHE A 84 10.39 9.33 -2.45
N GLU A 85 10.13 10.38 -3.23
CA GLU A 85 10.82 10.65 -4.49
C GLU A 85 12.26 11.11 -4.26
N GLN A 86 12.59 11.56 -3.05
CA GLN A 86 13.94 11.96 -2.65
C GLN A 86 14.84 10.77 -2.29
N PHE A 87 14.28 9.58 -2.19
CA PHE A 87 15.07 8.40 -1.90
C PHE A 87 16.00 8.10 -3.09
N GLU A 88 17.25 7.83 -2.78
CA GLU A 88 18.22 7.39 -3.77
C GLU A 88 17.77 6.08 -4.42
N SER A 89 18.19 5.87 -5.67
CA SER A 89 17.85 4.66 -6.41
C SER A 89 18.32 3.37 -5.75
N SER A 90 19.27 3.47 -4.83
CA SER A 90 19.77 2.34 -4.02
C SER A 90 18.90 1.97 -2.83
N VAL A 91 17.90 2.78 -2.49
CA VAL A 91 16.97 2.47 -1.39
C VAL A 91 15.98 1.41 -1.85
N GLU A 92 16.09 0.23 -1.31
CA GLU A 92 15.21 -0.91 -1.63
C GLU A 92 13.94 -0.93 -0.78
N PHE A 93 14.04 -0.47 0.46
CA PHE A 93 12.96 -0.53 1.43
C PHE A 93 12.98 0.67 2.37
N ALA A 94 11.80 1.23 2.63
CA ALA A 94 11.62 2.19 3.70
C ALA A 94 10.24 2.01 4.35
N ALA A 95 10.19 2.21 5.64
CA ALA A 95 8.98 2.11 6.44
C ALA A 95 8.96 3.14 7.55
N VAL A 96 7.78 3.44 8.07
CA VAL A 96 7.64 4.33 9.21
C VAL A 96 7.90 3.55 10.49
N ALA A 97 8.85 4.04 11.29
CA ALA A 97 9.07 3.57 12.65
C ALA A 97 8.47 4.57 13.64
N PRO A 98 7.77 4.11 14.69
CA PRO A 98 7.31 5.02 15.73
C PRO A 98 8.52 5.61 16.50
N PRO A 99 8.43 6.88 16.97
CA PRO A 99 9.52 7.56 17.67
C PRO A 99 9.99 6.83 18.94
N GLN A 100 9.12 6.07 19.53
CA GLN A 100 9.41 5.19 20.65
C GLN A 100 9.34 3.77 20.12
N ALA A 101 10.47 3.22 19.75
CA ALA A 101 10.62 1.81 19.43
C ALA A 101 10.41 0.96 20.71
N ALA A 102 9.28 1.20 21.38
CA ALA A 102 8.83 0.27 22.37
C ALA A 102 8.26 -0.87 21.62
N ALA A 103 8.87 -1.97 21.69
CA ALA A 103 8.23 -3.17 21.38
C ALA A 103 8.62 -3.84 20.09
N TRP A 104 8.33 -4.97 20.10
CA TRP A 104 8.38 -6.06 19.17
C TRP A 104 7.83 -5.78 17.74
N TRP A 105 7.12 -4.67 17.50
CA TRP A 105 6.67 -4.26 16.17
C TRP A 105 7.35 -2.97 15.67
N GLY A 106 8.62 -2.86 15.72
CA GLY A 106 9.39 -1.65 15.45
C GLY A 106 9.10 -0.86 14.16
N ILE A 107 8.34 -1.41 13.22
CA ILE A 107 7.94 -0.73 11.98
C ILE A 107 6.43 -0.87 11.73
N ARG A 108 5.85 0.14 11.08
CA ARG A 108 4.45 0.09 10.66
C ARG A 108 4.31 -0.68 9.33
N ALA A 109 3.22 -1.42 9.21
CA ALA A 109 2.89 -2.14 7.99
C ALA A 109 2.36 -1.26 6.85
N SER A 110 2.14 0.01 7.10
CA SER A 110 1.71 1.01 6.13
C SER A 110 2.10 2.42 6.59
N PRO A 111 2.62 3.31 5.71
CA PRO A 111 3.04 2.99 4.35
C PRO A 111 4.35 2.18 4.28
N LEU A 112 4.56 1.46 3.19
CA LEU A 112 5.81 0.77 2.88
C LEU A 112 6.31 1.17 1.51
N TYR A 113 7.53 1.70 1.44
CA TYR A 113 8.22 1.97 0.18
C TYR A 113 9.07 0.76 -0.19
N LEU A 114 8.97 0.35 -1.45
CA LEU A 114 9.71 -0.77 -2.01
C LEU A 114 10.24 -0.39 -3.39
N ASN A 115 11.47 -0.75 -3.68
CA ASN A 115 12.09 -0.51 -4.97
C ASN A 115 12.86 -1.75 -5.41
N ASN A 116 12.79 -2.03 -6.70
CA ASN A 116 13.62 -3.04 -7.32
C ASN A 116 14.90 -2.35 -7.83
N THR A 117 16.01 -2.65 -7.19
CA THR A 117 17.31 -1.99 -7.48
C THR A 117 18.23 -2.84 -8.37
N ASP A 118 17.74 -3.99 -8.83
CA ASP A 118 18.49 -4.88 -9.71
C ASP A 118 18.70 -4.36 -11.13
#